data_a8e5a31ca73c33ea991fbb7336acaad3
#
_entry.id   a8e5a31ca73c33ea991fbb7336acaad3
#
_cell.length_a   1.000
_cell.length_b   1.000
_cell.length_c   1.000
_cell.angle_alpha   90.00
_cell.angle_beta   90.00
_cell.angle_gamma   90.00
#
_symmetry.space_group_name_H-M   'P 1'
#
loop_
_entity.id
_entity.type
_entity.pdbx_description
1 polymer ?
#
loop_
_entity_poly.entity_id
_entity_poly.type
_entity_poly.pdbx_seq_one_letter_code
_entity_poly.pdbx_strand_id
1 'polypeptide(L)'
;NIWVWVYNIMKKEGVYVENVKTIASIKRNIENHIGEKVTLKANGGRKKILVNNGVIESAHPSIFVVRLDNDVPRMVTYSYSDVLTKTVQLYFAL
;
A
#
# COMPACT_ATOMS: atom_id res chain seq x y z
N ASN A 1 0.42 15.98 16.10
CA ASN A 1 0.56 14.57 15.75
C ASN A 1 1.40 14.41 14.49
N ILE A 2 2.45 13.62 14.59
CA ILE A 2 3.38 13.42 13.49
C ILE A 2 2.71 12.81 12.25
N TRP A 3 1.71 11.98 12.45
CA TRP A 3 0.98 11.37 11.33
C TRP A 3 0.19 12.37 10.52
N VAL A 4 -0.37 13.39 11.17
CA VAL A 4 -1.07 14.45 10.46
C VAL A 4 -0.09 15.24 9.61
N TRP A 5 1.09 15.50 10.15
CA TRP A 5 2.14 16.21 9.45
C TRP A 5 2.64 15.41 8.24
N VAL A 6 2.91 14.13 8.46
CA VAL A 6 3.33 13.22 7.38
C VAL A 6 2.27 13.16 6.29
N TYR A 7 1.02 13.02 6.69
CA TYR A 7 -0.10 12.98 5.77
C TYR A 7 -0.15 14.27 4.92
N ASN A 8 -0.01 15.42 5.56
CA ASN A 8 -0.06 16.69 4.86
C ASN A 8 1.09 16.86 3.87
N ILE A 9 2.28 16.40 4.23
CA ILE A 9 3.43 16.43 3.34
C ILE A 9 3.19 15.54 2.13
N MET A 10 2.77 14.32 2.35
CA MET A 10 2.49 13.38 1.27
C MET A 10 1.44 13.93 0.33
N LYS A 11 0.37 14.48 0.88
CA LYS A 11 -0.71 15.07 0.10
C LYS A 11 -0.20 16.27 -0.71
N LYS A 12 0.59 17.11 -0.08
CA LYS A 12 1.11 18.31 -0.71
C LYS A 12 2.04 18.00 -1.87
N GLU A 13 2.85 16.98 -1.71
CA GLU A 13 3.81 16.59 -2.73
C GLU A 13 3.20 15.66 -3.78
N GLY A 14 1.99 15.19 -3.56
CA GLY A 14 1.32 14.29 -4.48
C GLY A 14 1.99 12.94 -4.61
N VAL A 15 2.71 12.52 -3.57
CA VAL A 15 3.47 11.27 -3.62
C VAL A 15 2.70 10.06 -3.17
N TYR A 16 1.45 10.20 -2.74
CA TYR A 16 0.76 9.09 -2.32
C TYR A 16 -0.09 8.38 -3.34
N VAL A 17 -0.30 7.11 -3.13
CA VAL A 17 -0.94 6.22 -4.06
C VAL A 17 -2.30 6.73 -4.52
N GLU A 18 -3.02 7.41 -3.67
CA GLU A 18 -4.35 7.90 -4.02
C GLU A 18 -4.35 8.97 -5.11
N ASN A 19 -3.20 9.56 -5.40
CA ASN A 19 -3.06 10.48 -6.53
C ASN A 19 -2.68 9.76 -7.80
N VAL A 20 -2.47 8.46 -7.72
CA VAL A 20 -2.10 7.63 -8.84
C VAL A 20 -3.38 7.15 -9.51
N LYS A 21 -3.54 7.45 -10.78
CA LYS A 21 -4.80 7.25 -11.51
C LYS A 21 -4.80 6.04 -12.43
N THR A 22 -3.67 5.40 -12.65
CA THR A 22 -3.58 4.29 -13.58
C THR A 22 -2.90 3.09 -12.94
N ILE A 23 -3.21 1.91 -13.50
CA ILE A 23 -2.57 0.67 -13.07
C ILE A 23 -1.06 0.76 -13.27
N ALA A 24 -0.62 1.31 -14.39
CA ALA A 24 0.80 1.45 -14.68
C ALA A 24 1.54 2.30 -13.64
N SER A 25 0.92 3.40 -13.24
CA SER A 25 1.50 4.28 -12.24
C SER A 25 1.56 3.62 -10.86
N ILE A 26 0.50 2.88 -10.50
CA ILE A 26 0.46 2.13 -9.25
C ILE A 26 1.56 1.09 -9.21
N LYS A 27 1.69 0.34 -10.30
CA LYS A 27 2.72 -0.68 -10.42
C LYS A 27 4.11 -0.09 -10.27
N ARG A 28 4.38 1.02 -10.95
CA ARG A 28 5.68 1.69 -10.86
C ARG A 28 5.96 2.14 -9.43
N ASN A 29 4.98 2.72 -8.78
CA ASN A 29 5.13 3.18 -7.41
C ASN A 29 5.47 2.02 -6.47
N ILE A 30 4.79 0.90 -6.62
CA ILE A 30 5.06 -0.30 -5.82
C ILE A 30 6.44 -0.87 -6.12
N GLU A 31 6.82 -0.93 -7.40
CA GLU A 31 8.15 -1.39 -7.80
C GLU A 31 9.26 -0.55 -7.17
N ASN A 32 9.03 0.74 -7.04
CA ASN A 32 10.01 1.64 -6.44
C ASN A 32 10.13 1.48 -4.91
N HIS A 33 9.22 0.74 -4.30
CA HIS A 33 9.19 0.55 -2.85
C HIS A 33 9.40 -0.90 -2.42
N ILE A 34 9.87 -1.75 -3.32
CA ILE A 34 10.19 -3.14 -2.97
C ILE A 34 11.24 -3.16 -1.87
N GLY A 35 11.00 -3.94 -0.83
CA GLY A 35 11.87 -4.02 0.33
C GLY A 35 11.60 -2.98 1.39
N GLU A 36 10.68 -2.06 1.15
CA GLU A 36 10.37 -1.00 2.09
C GLU A 36 9.12 -1.32 2.90
N LYS A 37 9.07 -0.76 4.10
CA LYS A 37 7.93 -0.95 4.99
C LYS A 37 6.71 -0.23 4.47
N VAL A 38 5.57 -0.87 4.63
CA VAL A 38 4.29 -0.33 4.19
C VAL A 38 3.22 -0.65 5.22
N THR A 39 2.29 0.27 5.39
CA THR A 39 1.07 0.02 6.15
C THR A 39 -0.05 -0.23 5.15
N LEU A 40 -0.71 -1.35 5.29
CA LEU A 40 -1.83 -1.73 4.44
C LEU A 40 -3.14 -1.48 5.17
N LYS A 41 -4.05 -0.85 4.48
CA LYS A 41 -5.39 -0.64 4.99
C LYS A 41 -6.34 -1.29 3.99
N ALA A 42 -6.89 -2.43 4.36
CA ALA A 42 -7.75 -3.19 3.48
C ALA A 42 -9.19 -3.12 3.94
N ASN A 43 -10.10 -3.07 2.97
CA ASN A 43 -11.51 -3.10 3.26
C ASN A 43 -11.92 -4.57 3.44
N GLY A 44 -12.18 -4.96 4.68
CA GLY A 44 -12.52 -6.34 5.02
C GLY A 44 -14.01 -6.65 4.96
N GLY A 45 -14.79 -5.85 4.25
CA GLY A 45 -16.25 -6.00 4.17
C GLY A 45 -16.94 -5.14 5.22
N ARG A 46 -18.24 -5.18 5.26
CA ARG A 46 -19.14 -4.36 6.10
C ARG A 46 -18.47 -3.59 7.25
N LYS A 47 -18.02 -2.37 6.97
CA LYS A 47 -17.46 -1.47 7.98
C LYS A 47 -16.23 -2.00 8.70
N LYS A 48 -15.65 -3.08 8.23
CA LYS A 48 -14.40 -3.58 8.79
C LYS A 48 -13.23 -3.04 7.99
N ILE A 49 -12.31 -2.43 8.67
CA ILE A 49 -11.05 -2.00 8.07
C ILE A 49 -9.95 -2.78 8.76
N LEU A 50 -9.18 -3.49 7.97
CA LEU A 50 -8.04 -4.25 8.46
C LEU A 50 -6.78 -3.46 8.18
N VAL A 51 -6.01 -3.22 9.23
CA VAL A 51 -4.75 -2.49 9.13
C VAL A 51 -3.62 -3.44 9.49
N ASN A 52 -2.66 -3.58 8.59
CA ASN A 52 -1.50 -4.44 8.82
C ASN A 52 -0.24 -3.70 8.39
N ASN A 53 0.86 -4.00 9.05
CA ASN A 53 2.17 -3.52 8.65
C ASN A 53 2.91 -4.64 7.95
N GLY A 54 3.72 -4.30 6.98
CA GLY A 54 4.48 -5.30 6.25
C GLY A 54 5.57 -4.67 5.41
N VAL A 55 6.11 -5.47 4.51
CA VAL A 55 7.16 -5.06 3.58
C VAL A 55 6.72 -5.51 2.19
N ILE A 56 6.91 -4.67 1.20
CA ILE A 56 6.68 -5.06 -0.19
C ILE A 56 7.72 -6.09 -0.57
N GLU A 57 7.28 -7.31 -0.82
CA GLU A 57 8.19 -8.42 -1.13
C GLU A 57 8.57 -8.45 -2.60
N SER A 58 7.59 -8.36 -3.48
CA SER A 58 7.82 -8.41 -4.92
C SER A 58 6.67 -7.78 -5.69
N ALA A 59 6.94 -7.42 -6.93
CA ALA A 59 5.94 -6.89 -7.85
C ALA A 59 5.97 -7.70 -9.14
N HIS A 60 4.78 -8.00 -9.66
CA HIS A 60 4.58 -8.83 -10.84
C HIS A 60 3.67 -8.08 -11.82
N PRO A 61 3.44 -8.60 -13.03
CA PRO A 61 2.67 -7.85 -14.04
C PRO A 61 1.28 -7.41 -13.62
N SER A 62 0.56 -8.23 -12.85
CA SER A 62 -0.83 -7.92 -12.46
C SER A 62 -1.04 -7.83 -10.96
N ILE A 63 -0.08 -8.31 -10.17
CA ILE A 63 -0.21 -8.43 -8.72
C ILE A 63 1.09 -8.03 -8.04
N PHE A 64 1.00 -7.82 -6.74
CA PHE A 64 2.19 -7.64 -5.91
C PHE A 64 2.03 -8.45 -4.63
N VAL A 65 3.15 -8.77 -4.00
CA VAL A 65 3.20 -9.60 -2.80
C VAL A 65 3.72 -8.76 -1.65
N VAL A 66 3.04 -8.86 -0.52
CA VAL A 66 3.42 -8.17 0.71
C VAL A 66 3.67 -9.22 1.78
N ARG A 67 4.80 -9.09 2.47
CA ARG A 67 5.08 -9.94 3.63
C ARG A 67 4.59 -9.19 4.86
N LEU A 68 3.55 -9.72 5.49
CA LEU A 68 3.00 -9.09 6.69
C LEU A 68 3.91 -9.33 7.89
N ASP A 69 4.03 -8.29 8.71
CA ASP A 69 4.87 -8.32 9.91
C ASP A 69 4.01 -8.76 11.09
N ASN A 70 3.67 -10.04 11.09
CA ASN A 70 2.89 -10.67 12.15
C ASN A 70 3.78 -11.60 12.97
N ASP A 71 3.24 -12.16 14.06
CA ASP A 71 3.95 -13.14 14.88
C ASP A 71 4.45 -14.29 14.03
N VAL A 72 3.62 -14.73 13.10
CA VAL A 72 4.05 -15.67 12.06
C VAL A 72 4.04 -14.90 10.74
N PRO A 73 5.21 -14.66 10.14
CA PRO A 73 5.28 -13.94 8.88
C PRO A 73 4.41 -14.61 7.81
N ARG A 74 3.67 -13.80 7.09
CA ARG A 74 2.70 -14.30 6.13
C ARG A 74 2.75 -13.48 4.85
N MET A 75 2.74 -14.18 3.71
CA MET A 75 2.67 -13.52 2.42
C MET A 75 1.22 -13.33 2.02
N VAL A 76 0.87 -12.15 1.55
CA VAL A 76 -0.44 -11.88 0.97
C VAL A 76 -0.25 -11.24 -0.39
N THR A 77 -1.16 -11.54 -1.28
CA THR A 77 -1.12 -11.05 -2.65
C THR A 77 -2.30 -10.12 -2.89
N TYR A 78 -2.01 -8.99 -3.52
CA TYR A 78 -3.04 -8.03 -3.93
C TYR A 78 -2.84 -7.69 -5.39
N SER A 79 -3.92 -7.30 -6.06
CA SER A 79 -3.81 -6.81 -7.43
C SER A 79 -3.65 -5.29 -7.44
N TYR A 80 -3.10 -4.77 -8.52
CA TYR A 80 -3.02 -3.31 -8.68
C TYR A 80 -4.41 -2.69 -8.81
N SER A 81 -5.35 -3.46 -9.33
CA SER A 81 -6.75 -3.02 -9.39
C SER A 81 -7.34 -2.78 -8.01
N ASP A 82 -6.97 -3.58 -7.02
CA ASP A 82 -7.43 -3.39 -5.64
C ASP A 82 -6.97 -2.06 -5.09
N VAL A 83 -5.77 -1.62 -5.47
CA VAL A 83 -5.26 -0.31 -5.06
C VAL A 83 -6.00 0.80 -5.79
N LEU A 84 -6.23 0.62 -7.08
CA LEU A 84 -6.93 1.60 -7.89
C LEU A 84 -8.36 1.84 -7.38
N THR A 85 -9.06 0.79 -7.00
CA THR A 85 -10.43 0.88 -6.50
C THR A 85 -10.50 1.19 -5.01
N LYS A 86 -9.36 1.38 -4.37
CA LYS A 86 -9.25 1.66 -2.94
C LYS A 86 -9.78 0.54 -2.04
N THR A 87 -9.86 -0.66 -2.57
CA THR A 87 -10.12 -1.85 -1.78
C THR A 87 -8.96 -2.08 -0.82
N VAL A 88 -7.75 -1.77 -1.29
CA VAL A 88 -6.54 -1.78 -0.48
C VAL A 88 -5.86 -0.43 -0.64
N GLN A 89 -5.44 0.15 0.48
CA GLN A 89 -4.69 1.40 0.48
C GLN A 89 -3.31 1.14 1.07
N LEU A 90 -2.30 1.73 0.46
CA LEU A 90 -0.92 1.56 0.87
C LEU A 90 -0.37 2.89 1.38
N TYR A 91 0.32 2.83 2.51
CA TYR A 91 0.96 4.01 3.10
C TYR A 91 2.43 3.67 3.34
N PHE A 92 3.29 4.32 2.60
CA PHE A 92 4.73 4.13 2.74
C PHE A 92 5.30 5.16 3.71
N ALA A 93 6.31 4.76 4.46
CA ALA A 93 7.00 5.69 5.34
C ALA A 93 7.84 6.66 4.49
N LEU A 94 7.91 7.88 4.96
CA LEU A 94 8.79 8.87 4.35
C LEU A 94 10.21 8.75 4.88
#